data_293c41753b9c986c09c8c011edd52ba5
#
_entry.id   293c41753b9c986c09c8c011edd52ba5
#
_cell.length_a   1.000
_cell.length_b   1.000
_cell.length_c   1.000
_cell.angle_alpha   90.00
_cell.angle_beta   90.00
_cell.angle_gamma   90.00
#
_symmetry.space_group_name_H-M   'P 1'
#
loop_
_entity.id
_entity.type
_entity.pdbx_description
1 polymer ?
#
loop_
_entity_poly.entity_id
_entity_poly.type
_entity_poly.pdbx_seq_one_letter_code
_entity_poly.pdbx_strand_id
1 'polypeptide(L)'
;MKKDTSEQSVEQSEVGLSLEELIRRGARDLIQKAIEVEVRELLAEYENVRMLGGQRAVVRNGHLPAREVLTAVGNVEVRVPKVRDRSGGGVKFNSALVPPYVRRSARVSAALPWLYLKGVSTGDMREALAVLLGEQARGLSPNVVSRLKAEWAAEYAHWMKRDLAASRYVYWWADGVHASLRGEDDARQCLLVIIGVKLDGTKELVAICDGHRESKESWLDLLRDLKSRGLEVGPRLAVGDGALGFWAALDEIYPETGRQRCWVHKTANVLNALPKSLQAKAKAQLHEIWMAPTRCAAIDAFNRFVQTYRAKRSEEHTSELQSHMDIS
;
A
#
# COMPACT_ATOMS: atom_id res chain seq x y z
N MET A 1 6.93 14.44 -58.37
CA MET A 1 6.10 13.30 -57.94
C MET A 1 6.98 12.19 -57.41
N LYS A 2 7.37 12.24 -56.11
CA LYS A 2 8.04 11.14 -55.37
C LYS A 2 7.78 11.31 -53.84
N LYS A 3 6.51 11.33 -53.44
CA LYS A 3 6.14 11.42 -52.03
C LYS A 3 5.11 10.38 -51.54
N ASP A 4 4.51 9.60 -52.46
CA ASP A 4 3.39 8.71 -52.14
C ASP A 4 3.78 7.25 -51.83
N THR A 5 5.05 6.85 -52.04
CA THR A 5 5.43 5.44 -51.87
C THR A 5 5.82 5.06 -50.45
N SER A 6 6.13 6.05 -49.58
CA SER A 6 6.55 5.77 -48.19
C SER A 6 5.36 5.65 -47.21
N GLU A 7 4.26 6.33 -47.45
CA GLU A 7 3.05 6.25 -46.64
C GLU A 7 2.29 4.95 -46.88
N GLN A 8 2.16 4.52 -48.14
CA GLN A 8 1.50 3.25 -48.46
C GLN A 8 2.27 2.00 -48.00
N SER A 9 3.60 2.05 -47.87
CA SER A 9 4.39 0.94 -47.32
C SER A 9 4.30 0.84 -45.77
N VAL A 10 3.97 1.93 -45.11
CA VAL A 10 3.75 1.94 -43.63
C VAL A 10 2.37 1.39 -43.30
N GLU A 11 1.33 1.77 -44.03
CA GLU A 11 -0.03 1.24 -43.82
C GLU A 11 -0.16 -0.25 -44.11
N GLN A 12 0.55 -0.79 -45.14
CA GLN A 12 0.54 -2.23 -45.41
C GLN A 12 1.26 -3.09 -44.38
N SER A 13 2.16 -2.52 -43.57
CA SER A 13 2.85 -3.24 -42.50
C SER A 13 2.05 -3.31 -41.16
N GLU A 14 0.93 -2.61 -41.06
CA GLU A 14 0.07 -2.60 -39.86
C GLU A 14 -1.09 -3.58 -39.95
N VAL A 15 -1.43 -4.06 -41.12
CA VAL A 15 -2.47 -5.07 -41.37
C VAL A 15 -1.92 -6.45 -41.01
N GLY A 16 -2.10 -6.86 -39.74
CA GLY A 16 -1.67 -8.17 -39.24
C GLY A 16 -1.02 -8.15 -37.85
N LEU A 17 -0.78 -6.97 -37.29
CA LEU A 17 -0.27 -6.86 -35.92
C LEU A 17 -1.39 -7.11 -34.90
N SER A 18 -1.05 -7.78 -33.79
CA SER A 18 -1.97 -7.84 -32.64
C SER A 18 -2.16 -6.44 -32.03
N LEU A 19 -3.27 -6.25 -31.31
CA LEU A 19 -3.55 -4.98 -30.61
C LEU A 19 -2.39 -4.60 -29.68
N GLU A 20 -1.84 -5.57 -28.96
CA GLU A 20 -0.72 -5.39 -28.05
C GLU A 20 0.55 -4.94 -28.77
N GLU A 21 0.83 -5.51 -29.94
CA GLU A 21 1.98 -5.11 -30.75
C GLU A 21 1.82 -3.70 -31.32
N LEU A 22 0.62 -3.33 -31.75
CA LEU A 22 0.31 -1.99 -32.22
C LEU A 22 0.48 -0.95 -31.11
N ILE A 23 -0.06 -1.22 -29.91
CA ILE A 23 0.10 -0.35 -28.75
C ILE A 23 1.58 -0.20 -28.37
N ARG A 24 2.33 -1.30 -28.36
CA ARG A 24 3.77 -1.31 -28.03
C ARG A 24 4.57 -0.50 -29.04
N ARG A 25 4.27 -0.63 -30.34
CA ARG A 25 4.90 0.15 -31.41
C ARG A 25 4.59 1.63 -31.26
N GLY A 26 3.32 1.99 -31.06
CA GLY A 26 2.91 3.37 -30.82
C GLY A 26 3.57 3.99 -29.59
N ALA A 27 3.63 3.23 -28.50
CA ALA A 27 4.32 3.66 -27.26
C ALA A 27 5.82 3.94 -27.51
N ARG A 28 6.51 3.04 -28.25
CA ARG A 28 7.92 3.23 -28.61
C ARG A 28 8.12 4.50 -29.41
N ASP A 29 7.31 4.72 -30.42
CA ASP A 29 7.43 5.88 -31.34
C ASP A 29 7.15 7.20 -30.62
N LEU A 30 6.16 7.22 -29.69
CA LEU A 30 5.87 8.37 -28.85
C LEU A 30 7.01 8.68 -27.86
N ILE A 31 7.53 7.67 -27.19
CA ILE A 31 8.67 7.82 -26.26
C ILE A 31 9.90 8.34 -27.02
N GLN A 32 10.20 7.76 -28.18
CA GLN A 32 11.34 8.18 -28.99
C GLN A 32 11.20 9.64 -29.46
N LYS A 33 10.00 10.05 -29.91
CA LYS A 33 9.71 11.44 -30.27
C LYS A 33 9.89 12.39 -29.06
N ALA A 34 9.43 12.02 -27.91
CA ALA A 34 9.59 12.83 -26.68
C ALA A 34 11.08 13.00 -26.30
N ILE A 35 11.87 11.93 -26.34
CA ILE A 35 13.33 12.00 -26.10
C ILE A 35 14.03 12.91 -27.15
N GLU A 36 13.59 12.87 -28.42
CA GLU A 36 14.12 13.75 -29.48
C GLU A 36 13.76 15.23 -29.26
N VAL A 37 12.63 15.52 -28.60
CA VAL A 37 12.30 16.90 -28.16
C VAL A 37 13.24 17.32 -27.04
N GLU A 38 13.43 16.51 -25.99
CA GLU A 38 14.34 16.84 -24.87
C GLU A 38 15.77 17.16 -25.35
N VAL A 39 16.34 16.36 -26.28
CA VAL A 39 17.69 16.62 -26.75
C VAL A 39 17.75 17.86 -27.64
N ARG A 40 16.68 18.17 -28.38
CA ARG A 40 16.59 19.37 -29.20
C ARG A 40 16.54 20.63 -28.35
N GLU A 41 15.78 20.59 -27.22
CA GLU A 41 15.74 21.67 -26.26
C GLU A 41 17.13 21.91 -25.64
N LEU A 42 17.82 20.86 -25.18
CA LEU A 42 19.18 20.98 -24.67
C LEU A 42 20.12 21.60 -25.73
N LEU A 43 20.07 21.15 -26.96
CA LEU A 43 20.94 21.69 -28.03
C LEU A 43 20.63 23.15 -28.36
N ALA A 44 19.38 23.59 -28.21
CA ALA A 44 18.97 24.98 -28.38
C ALA A 44 19.55 25.89 -27.29
N GLU A 45 19.63 25.44 -26.04
CA GLU A 45 20.28 26.19 -24.93
C GLU A 45 21.74 26.52 -25.26
N TYR A 46 22.45 25.65 -25.98
CA TYR A 46 23.86 25.82 -26.38
C TYR A 46 24.06 26.28 -27.82
N GLU A 47 23.00 26.73 -28.49
CA GLU A 47 23.08 27.07 -29.93
C GLU A 47 24.10 28.18 -30.22
N ASN A 48 24.19 29.15 -29.31
CA ASN A 48 25.06 30.32 -29.44
C ASN A 48 26.49 30.10 -28.90
N VAL A 49 26.75 28.97 -28.25
CA VAL A 49 28.08 28.66 -27.72
C VAL A 49 28.98 28.12 -28.83
N ARG A 50 29.98 28.88 -29.20
CA ARG A 50 30.90 28.58 -30.29
C ARG A 50 32.32 28.34 -29.79
N MET A 51 33.05 27.48 -30.50
CA MET A 51 34.49 27.31 -30.34
C MET A 51 35.23 28.47 -31.04
N LEU A 52 36.53 28.65 -30.72
CA LEU A 52 37.37 29.64 -31.37
C LEU A 52 37.36 29.56 -32.89
N GLY A 53 37.12 28.38 -33.46
CA GLY A 53 36.94 28.14 -34.93
C GLY A 53 35.52 28.34 -35.48
N GLY A 54 34.61 28.95 -34.71
CA GLY A 54 33.21 29.23 -35.13
C GLY A 54 32.27 28.01 -35.13
N GLN A 55 32.75 26.83 -34.82
CA GLN A 55 31.96 25.61 -34.77
C GLN A 55 31.11 25.58 -33.49
N ARG A 56 29.93 24.92 -33.50
CA ARG A 56 29.11 24.71 -32.31
C ARG A 56 29.89 23.91 -31.28
N ALA A 57 29.89 24.38 -30.03
CA ALA A 57 30.57 23.73 -28.91
C ALA A 57 29.87 22.40 -28.51
N VAL A 58 28.54 22.40 -28.52
CA VAL A 58 27.74 21.23 -28.15
C VAL A 58 27.00 20.73 -29.38
N VAL A 59 27.16 19.46 -29.70
CA VAL A 59 26.59 18.84 -30.91
C VAL A 59 26.03 17.45 -30.60
N ARG A 60 25.04 17.03 -31.40
CA ARG A 60 24.55 15.65 -31.37
C ARG A 60 25.68 14.69 -31.83
N ASN A 61 25.79 13.55 -31.17
CA ASN A 61 26.82 12.56 -31.44
C ASN A 61 26.25 11.12 -31.41
N GLY A 62 25.31 10.85 -32.32
CA GLY A 62 24.66 9.54 -32.42
C GLY A 62 23.75 9.22 -31.24
N HIS A 63 23.70 7.96 -30.85
CA HIS A 63 22.86 7.42 -29.78
C HIS A 63 23.69 6.54 -28.82
N LEU A 64 23.22 6.41 -27.60
CA LEU A 64 23.63 5.35 -26.70
C LEU A 64 23.15 3.98 -27.23
N PRO A 65 23.72 2.87 -26.78
CA PRO A 65 23.20 1.54 -27.10
C PRO A 65 21.70 1.45 -26.77
N ALA A 66 20.94 0.80 -27.65
CA ALA A 66 19.55 0.53 -27.44
C ALA A 66 19.36 -0.24 -26.13
N ARG A 67 18.33 0.09 -25.38
CA ARG A 67 17.96 -0.60 -24.16
C ARG A 67 16.47 -0.83 -24.06
N GLU A 68 16.08 -1.88 -23.39
CA GLU A 68 14.67 -2.19 -23.12
C GLU A 68 14.22 -1.58 -21.80
N VAL A 69 13.04 -1.00 -21.81
CA VAL A 69 12.33 -0.53 -20.60
C VAL A 69 11.01 -1.29 -20.51
N LEU A 70 10.81 -2.00 -19.40
CA LEU A 70 9.56 -2.70 -19.14
C LEU A 70 8.47 -1.70 -18.73
N THR A 71 7.42 -1.64 -19.52
CA THR A 71 6.26 -0.75 -19.31
C THR A 71 4.98 -1.55 -19.11
N ALA A 72 3.87 -0.87 -18.82
CA ALA A 72 2.56 -1.49 -18.75
C ALA A 72 2.07 -2.15 -20.05
N VAL A 73 2.70 -1.82 -21.18
CA VAL A 73 2.41 -2.41 -22.50
C VAL A 73 3.49 -3.41 -22.96
N GLY A 74 4.32 -3.87 -22.01
CA GLY A 74 5.44 -4.77 -22.28
C GLY A 74 6.78 -4.04 -22.44
N ASN A 75 7.77 -4.74 -22.99
CA ASN A 75 9.11 -4.20 -23.23
C ASN A 75 9.08 -3.20 -24.39
N VAL A 76 9.60 -2.01 -24.15
CA VAL A 76 9.77 -0.97 -25.15
C VAL A 76 11.26 -0.70 -25.34
N GLU A 77 11.77 -0.87 -26.54
CA GLU A 77 13.14 -0.50 -26.89
C GLU A 77 13.25 1.02 -27.03
N VAL A 78 14.24 1.62 -26.35
CA VAL A 78 14.52 3.07 -26.41
C VAL A 78 15.97 3.32 -26.82
N ARG A 79 16.17 4.38 -27.64
CA ARG A 79 17.48 4.83 -28.09
C ARG A 79 17.69 6.28 -27.66
N VAL A 80 18.46 6.48 -26.60
CA VAL A 80 18.72 7.81 -26.08
C VAL A 80 19.82 8.49 -26.90
N PRO A 81 19.59 9.71 -27.45
CA PRO A 81 20.61 10.47 -28.16
C PRO A 81 21.82 10.76 -27.27
N LYS A 82 22.99 10.83 -27.87
CA LYS A 82 24.23 11.22 -27.21
C LYS A 82 24.63 12.61 -27.68
N VAL A 83 25.07 13.44 -26.74
CA VAL A 83 25.61 14.78 -27.05
C VAL A 83 27.11 14.76 -26.79
N ARG A 84 27.86 15.49 -27.61
CA ARG A 84 29.29 15.71 -27.45
C ARG A 84 29.55 17.19 -27.18
N ASP A 85 30.14 17.47 -26.05
CA ASP A 85 30.67 18.77 -25.73
C ASP A 85 32.15 18.85 -26.18
N ARG A 86 32.46 19.78 -27.05
CA ARG A 86 33.79 20.05 -27.60
C ARG A 86 34.55 21.11 -26.77
N SER A 87 33.82 21.87 -25.94
CA SER A 87 34.42 22.92 -25.09
C SER A 87 35.08 22.39 -23.86
N GLY A 88 34.84 21.13 -23.49
CA GLY A 88 35.32 20.56 -22.24
C GLY A 88 34.46 20.93 -21.01
N GLY A 89 33.33 21.62 -21.19
CA GLY A 89 32.41 22.03 -20.13
C GLY A 89 31.63 20.87 -19.50
N GLY A 90 31.77 19.64 -20.04
CA GLY A 90 31.17 18.44 -19.46
C GLY A 90 29.67 18.27 -19.71
N VAL A 91 29.09 18.99 -20.67
CA VAL A 91 27.67 18.90 -21.03
C VAL A 91 27.33 17.50 -21.50
N LYS A 92 26.37 16.86 -20.83
CA LYS A 92 25.84 15.52 -21.15
C LYS A 92 24.32 15.58 -21.26
N PHE A 93 23.77 14.85 -22.20
CA PHE A 93 22.32 14.66 -22.30
C PHE A 93 21.91 13.47 -21.43
N ASN A 94 20.99 13.70 -20.52
CA ASN A 94 20.25 12.68 -19.78
C ASN A 94 18.77 12.95 -19.95
N SER A 95 18.03 12.03 -20.56
CA SER A 95 16.59 12.17 -20.72
C SER A 95 15.90 12.17 -19.33
N ALA A 96 15.03 13.14 -19.10
CA ALA A 96 14.19 13.18 -17.90
C ALA A 96 13.09 12.12 -17.96
N LEU A 97 12.57 11.85 -19.17
CA LEU A 97 11.55 10.83 -19.39
C LEU A 97 12.08 9.41 -19.15
N VAL A 98 13.32 9.15 -19.62
CA VAL A 98 13.96 7.83 -19.49
C VAL A 98 15.37 8.01 -18.92
N PRO A 99 15.50 8.32 -17.62
CA PRO A 99 16.78 8.51 -16.95
C PRO A 99 17.74 7.31 -17.14
N PRO A 100 19.06 7.52 -16.98
CA PRO A 100 20.02 6.42 -16.96
C PRO A 100 19.60 5.36 -15.95
N TYR A 101 19.79 4.07 -16.32
CA TYR A 101 19.48 2.91 -15.45
C TYR A 101 18.00 2.61 -15.19
N VAL A 102 17.04 3.43 -15.64
CA VAL A 102 15.62 3.05 -15.60
C VAL A 102 15.39 1.86 -16.51
N ARG A 103 15.00 0.73 -15.94
CA ARG A 103 14.69 -0.52 -16.65
C ARG A 103 13.21 -0.85 -16.69
N ARG A 104 12.40 -0.12 -15.93
CA ARG A 104 10.95 -0.33 -15.81
C ARG A 104 10.23 0.96 -15.46
N SER A 105 8.99 1.06 -15.90
CA SER A 105 8.14 2.21 -15.55
C SER A 105 7.77 2.22 -14.08
N ALA A 106 7.41 3.40 -13.55
CA ALA A 106 6.96 3.55 -12.17
C ALA A 106 5.74 2.67 -11.84
N ARG A 107 4.80 2.54 -12.78
CA ARG A 107 3.62 1.65 -12.60
C ARG A 107 3.99 0.19 -12.44
N VAL A 108 4.90 -0.32 -13.26
CA VAL A 108 5.40 -1.71 -13.11
C VAL A 108 6.12 -1.89 -11.78
N SER A 109 6.94 -0.92 -11.38
CA SER A 109 7.62 -0.95 -10.08
C SER A 109 6.64 -0.96 -8.91
N ALA A 110 5.56 -0.20 -8.98
CA ALA A 110 4.52 -0.16 -7.94
C ALA A 110 3.65 -1.44 -7.91
N ALA A 111 3.49 -2.13 -9.04
CA ALA A 111 2.71 -3.37 -9.10
C ALA A 111 3.42 -4.57 -8.42
N LEU A 112 4.75 -4.58 -8.38
CA LEU A 112 5.52 -5.70 -7.83
C LEU A 112 5.26 -5.97 -6.34
N PRO A 113 5.29 -4.97 -5.44
CA PRO A 113 4.92 -5.14 -4.04
C PRO A 113 3.53 -5.73 -3.92
N TRP A 114 2.60 -5.22 -4.71
CA TRP A 114 1.21 -5.64 -4.66
C TRP A 114 1.02 -7.11 -5.07
N LEU A 115 1.67 -7.56 -6.14
CA LEU A 115 1.67 -8.96 -6.56
C LEU A 115 2.27 -9.87 -5.48
N TYR A 116 3.38 -9.46 -4.86
CA TYR A 116 3.99 -10.19 -3.77
C TYR A 116 3.05 -10.33 -2.56
N LEU A 117 2.40 -9.23 -2.15
CA LEU A 117 1.42 -9.22 -1.05
C LEU A 117 0.18 -10.07 -1.37
N LYS A 118 -0.17 -10.22 -2.66
CA LYS A 118 -1.25 -11.13 -3.09
C LYS A 118 -0.81 -12.60 -3.19
N GLY A 119 0.41 -12.90 -2.80
CA GLY A 119 0.91 -14.26 -2.66
C GLY A 119 1.66 -14.80 -3.86
N VAL A 120 2.02 -13.95 -4.83
CA VAL A 120 2.92 -14.36 -5.92
C VAL A 120 4.32 -14.52 -5.34
N SER A 121 4.88 -15.73 -5.36
CA SER A 121 6.21 -16.00 -4.83
C SER A 121 7.30 -15.28 -5.64
N THR A 122 8.49 -15.16 -5.06
CA THR A 122 9.64 -14.56 -5.79
C THR A 122 10.03 -15.38 -7.02
N GLY A 123 9.79 -16.69 -7.01
CA GLY A 123 10.02 -17.59 -8.15
C GLY A 123 8.99 -17.38 -9.25
N ASP A 124 7.72 -17.26 -8.88
CA ASP A 124 6.58 -17.17 -9.82
C ASP A 124 6.37 -15.76 -10.38
N MET A 125 7.06 -14.74 -9.82
CA MET A 125 6.90 -13.35 -10.21
C MET A 125 7.18 -13.12 -11.69
N ARG A 126 8.14 -13.85 -12.27
CA ARG A 126 8.47 -13.75 -13.69
C ARG A 126 7.32 -14.26 -14.55
N GLU A 127 6.74 -15.40 -14.18
CA GLU A 127 5.63 -16.01 -14.89
C GLU A 127 4.37 -15.15 -14.81
N ALA A 128 4.01 -14.69 -13.62
CA ALA A 128 2.89 -13.78 -13.42
C ALA A 128 3.00 -12.50 -14.28
N LEU A 129 4.21 -11.94 -14.40
CA LEU A 129 4.44 -10.76 -15.23
C LEU A 129 4.51 -11.08 -16.73
N ALA A 130 4.96 -12.27 -17.11
CA ALA A 130 4.88 -12.70 -18.50
C ALA A 130 3.43 -12.80 -18.98
N VAL A 131 2.52 -13.27 -18.14
CA VAL A 131 1.08 -13.30 -18.44
C VAL A 131 0.51 -11.88 -18.58
N LEU A 132 0.94 -10.93 -17.73
CA LEU A 132 0.39 -9.56 -17.70
C LEU A 132 1.00 -8.64 -18.77
N LEU A 133 2.29 -8.81 -19.07
CA LEU A 133 3.09 -7.86 -19.86
C LEU A 133 3.73 -8.51 -21.10
N GLY A 134 3.43 -9.77 -21.36
CA GLY A 134 3.98 -10.58 -22.44
C GLY A 134 5.25 -11.34 -22.08
N GLU A 135 5.52 -12.45 -22.78
CA GLU A 135 6.60 -13.40 -22.50
C GLU A 135 8.01 -12.78 -22.49
N GLN A 136 8.19 -11.65 -23.15
CA GLN A 136 9.45 -10.92 -23.18
C GLN A 136 9.63 -9.95 -22.00
N ALA A 137 8.84 -10.04 -20.93
CA ALA A 137 8.98 -9.23 -19.74
C ALA A 137 10.32 -9.53 -19.04
N ARG A 138 11.42 -9.01 -19.60
CA ARG A 138 12.77 -9.12 -19.05
C ARG A 138 12.95 -8.08 -17.94
N GLY A 139 13.71 -8.41 -16.93
CA GLY A 139 14.11 -7.46 -15.89
C GLY A 139 13.62 -7.77 -14.48
N LEU A 140 12.96 -8.91 -14.26
CA LEU A 140 12.58 -9.39 -12.95
C LEU A 140 13.27 -10.71 -12.66
N SER A 141 14.48 -10.62 -12.15
CA SER A 141 15.15 -11.75 -11.52
C SER A 141 14.68 -11.89 -10.07
N PRO A 142 14.77 -13.08 -9.45
CA PRO A 142 14.53 -13.28 -8.02
C PRO A 142 15.29 -12.27 -7.16
N ASN A 143 16.48 -11.86 -7.55
CA ASN A 143 17.30 -10.86 -6.89
C ASN A 143 16.63 -9.46 -6.82
N VAL A 144 15.82 -9.10 -7.81
CA VAL A 144 15.08 -7.81 -7.79
C VAL A 144 14.02 -7.83 -6.70
N VAL A 145 13.29 -8.93 -6.55
CA VAL A 145 12.26 -9.06 -5.50
C VAL A 145 12.92 -9.12 -4.12
N SER A 146 14.04 -9.82 -3.99
CA SER A 146 14.83 -9.87 -2.73
C SER A 146 15.33 -8.47 -2.33
N ARG A 147 15.81 -7.67 -3.29
CA ARG A 147 16.21 -6.28 -3.03
C ARG A 147 15.03 -5.41 -2.60
N LEU A 148 13.87 -5.53 -3.27
CA LEU A 148 12.66 -4.80 -2.86
C LEU A 148 12.22 -5.17 -1.45
N LYS A 149 12.28 -6.46 -1.07
CA LYS A 149 12.01 -6.88 0.31
C LYS A 149 12.95 -6.21 1.31
N ALA A 150 14.25 -6.11 1.00
CA ALA A 150 15.23 -5.43 1.86
C ALA A 150 14.95 -3.93 1.94
N GLU A 151 14.58 -3.28 0.84
CA GLU A 151 14.17 -1.86 0.82
C GLU A 151 12.93 -1.64 1.70
N TRP A 152 11.89 -2.48 1.58
CA TRP A 152 10.69 -2.38 2.43
C TRP A 152 10.97 -2.66 3.91
N ALA A 153 11.84 -3.62 4.21
CA ALA A 153 12.26 -3.88 5.58
C ALA A 153 12.97 -2.65 6.19
N ALA A 154 13.80 -1.97 5.40
CA ALA A 154 14.48 -0.75 5.83
C ALA A 154 13.49 0.42 6.01
N GLU A 155 12.53 0.59 5.09
CA GLU A 155 11.45 1.58 5.22
C GLU A 155 10.60 1.34 6.46
N TYR A 156 10.22 0.08 6.70
CA TYR A 156 9.48 -0.31 7.90
C TYR A 156 10.29 -0.02 9.18
N ALA A 157 11.57 -0.38 9.20
CA ALA A 157 12.43 -0.12 10.35
C ALA A 157 12.61 1.39 10.62
N HIS A 158 12.65 2.21 9.57
CA HIS A 158 12.68 3.67 9.69
C HIS A 158 11.34 4.20 10.23
N TRP A 159 10.23 3.74 9.65
CA TRP A 159 8.88 4.11 10.09
C TRP A 159 8.62 3.74 11.56
N MET A 160 9.09 2.57 11.99
CA MET A 160 8.97 2.12 13.39
C MET A 160 9.73 3.02 14.37
N LYS A 161 10.75 3.76 13.93
CA LYS A 161 11.55 4.66 14.78
C LYS A 161 11.13 6.14 14.68
N ARG A 162 10.03 6.43 13.93
CA ARG A 162 9.59 7.82 13.77
C ARG A 162 9.21 8.47 15.10
N ASP A 163 9.53 9.73 15.26
CA ASP A 163 9.12 10.54 16.41
C ASP A 163 7.59 10.73 16.43
N LEU A 164 6.99 10.54 17.58
CA LEU A 164 5.55 10.67 17.83
C LEU A 164 5.23 11.81 18.79
N ALA A 165 6.20 12.62 19.22
CA ALA A 165 6.01 13.65 20.22
C ALA A 165 4.94 14.70 19.81
N ALA A 166 4.84 14.99 18.52
CA ALA A 166 3.81 15.89 17.98
C ALA A 166 2.48 15.19 17.67
N SER A 167 2.39 13.88 17.79
CA SER A 167 1.17 13.13 17.43
C SER A 167 0.12 13.22 18.52
N ARG A 168 -1.15 13.43 18.11
CA ARG A 168 -2.30 13.44 19.03
C ARG A 168 -3.45 12.71 18.37
N TYR A 169 -4.02 11.76 19.11
CA TYR A 169 -5.11 10.92 18.65
C TYR A 169 -6.35 11.10 19.52
N VAL A 170 -7.50 11.14 18.89
CA VAL A 170 -8.80 11.13 19.58
C VAL A 170 -9.23 9.70 19.83
N TYR A 171 -9.07 8.84 18.83
CA TYR A 171 -9.46 7.44 18.89
C TYR A 171 -8.31 6.53 18.49
N TRP A 172 -8.25 5.35 19.12
CA TRP A 172 -7.50 4.20 18.64
C TRP A 172 -8.43 3.04 18.35
N TRP A 173 -8.12 2.30 17.29
CA TRP A 173 -8.57 0.93 17.11
C TRP A 173 -7.37 0.01 17.30
N ALA A 174 -7.49 -0.95 18.23
CA ALA A 174 -6.47 -1.95 18.51
C ALA A 174 -7.04 -3.34 18.21
N ASP A 175 -6.26 -4.15 17.51
CA ASP A 175 -6.65 -5.51 17.12
C ASP A 175 -5.43 -6.41 16.97
N GLY A 176 -5.61 -7.70 17.34
CA GLY A 176 -4.65 -8.77 17.09
C GLY A 176 -5.01 -9.54 15.82
N VAL A 177 -4.30 -9.30 14.73
CA VAL A 177 -4.54 -9.97 13.45
C VAL A 177 -3.76 -11.27 13.39
N HIS A 178 -4.45 -12.40 13.39
CA HIS A 178 -3.83 -13.72 13.25
C HIS A 178 -3.64 -14.07 11.78
N ALA A 179 -2.37 -14.28 11.39
CA ALA A 179 -1.99 -14.70 10.05
C ALA A 179 -1.34 -16.09 10.08
N SER A 180 -1.71 -16.95 9.12
CA SER A 180 -1.00 -18.20 8.90
C SER A 180 0.15 -17.95 7.93
N LEU A 181 1.38 -18.26 8.32
CA LEU A 181 2.54 -18.20 7.43
C LEU A 181 2.58 -19.41 6.50
N ARG A 182 2.91 -19.20 5.23
CA ARG A 182 3.15 -20.29 4.29
C ARG A 182 4.42 -21.04 4.70
N GLY A 183 4.30 -22.36 4.92
CA GLY A 183 5.43 -23.27 5.06
C GLY A 183 5.85 -23.61 6.49
N GLU A 184 5.20 -23.08 7.50
CA GLU A 184 5.34 -23.53 8.89
C GLU A 184 4.01 -24.10 9.35
N ASP A 185 3.93 -25.41 9.42
CA ASP A 185 2.82 -26.13 10.03
C ASP A 185 2.71 -25.67 11.50
N ASP A 186 1.59 -25.06 11.88
CA ASP A 186 1.21 -24.59 13.23
C ASP A 186 1.72 -23.24 13.75
N ALA A 187 2.55 -22.46 13.12
CA ALA A 187 2.94 -21.14 13.59
C ALA A 187 1.91 -20.06 13.19
N ARG A 188 0.87 -19.87 14.00
CA ARG A 188 0.01 -18.68 13.90
C ARG A 188 0.77 -17.48 14.44
N GLN A 189 1.19 -16.59 13.55
CA GLN A 189 1.70 -15.28 13.99
C GLN A 189 0.52 -14.34 14.29
N CYS A 190 0.66 -13.58 15.37
CA CYS A 190 -0.27 -12.53 15.75
C CYS A 190 0.40 -11.18 15.46
N LEU A 191 -0.20 -10.38 14.59
CA LEU A 191 0.22 -8.99 14.36
C LEU A 191 -0.62 -8.07 15.23
N LEU A 192 0.00 -7.38 16.18
CA LEU A 192 -0.65 -6.34 16.95
C LEU A 192 -0.70 -5.05 16.16
N VAL A 193 -1.89 -4.52 15.94
CA VAL A 193 -2.12 -3.35 15.09
C VAL A 193 -2.85 -2.27 15.86
N ILE A 194 -2.37 -1.03 15.77
CA ILE A 194 -3.08 0.16 16.26
C ILE A 194 -3.29 1.14 15.11
N ILE A 195 -4.54 1.50 14.86
CA ILE A 195 -4.93 2.57 13.94
C ILE A 195 -5.41 3.75 14.77
N GLY A 196 -4.85 4.94 14.55
CA GLY A 196 -5.21 6.18 15.24
C GLY A 196 -6.01 7.12 14.36
N VAL A 197 -6.90 7.89 15.00
CA VAL A 197 -7.64 8.98 14.36
C VAL A 197 -7.23 10.29 15.00
N LYS A 198 -6.80 11.23 14.18
CA LYS A 198 -6.43 12.60 14.58
C LYS A 198 -7.67 13.48 14.76
N LEU A 199 -7.48 14.69 15.30
CA LEU A 199 -8.55 15.67 15.49
C LEU A 199 -9.24 16.08 14.19
N ASP A 200 -8.52 16.08 13.07
CA ASP A 200 -9.03 16.38 11.74
C ASP A 200 -9.79 15.21 11.07
N GLY A 201 -9.91 14.06 11.76
CA GLY A 201 -10.53 12.86 11.25
C GLY A 201 -9.60 11.96 10.41
N THR A 202 -8.36 12.37 10.17
CA THR A 202 -7.37 11.57 9.44
C THR A 202 -7.03 10.31 10.21
N LYS A 203 -7.06 9.17 9.51
CA LYS A 203 -6.67 7.86 10.03
C LYS A 203 -5.26 7.53 9.62
N GLU A 204 -4.45 7.04 10.55
CA GLU A 204 -3.12 6.55 10.24
C GLU A 204 -2.77 5.28 11.03
N LEU A 205 -1.87 4.49 10.48
CA LEU A 205 -1.28 3.36 11.18
C LEU A 205 -0.31 3.90 12.25
N VAL A 206 -0.65 3.70 13.53
CA VAL A 206 0.17 4.14 14.67
C VAL A 206 1.27 3.14 14.95
N ALA A 207 0.89 1.87 15.04
CA ALA A 207 1.81 0.76 15.29
C ALA A 207 1.35 -0.51 14.58
N ILE A 208 2.32 -1.32 14.20
CA ILE A 208 2.17 -2.70 13.80
C ILE A 208 3.41 -3.45 14.25
N CYS A 209 3.27 -4.49 15.04
CA CYS A 209 4.39 -5.33 15.43
C CYS A 209 4.01 -6.80 15.46
N ASP A 210 5.01 -7.64 15.35
CA ASP A 210 4.88 -9.07 15.54
C ASP A 210 4.72 -9.33 17.05
N GLY A 211 3.57 -9.89 17.44
CA GLY A 211 3.29 -10.34 18.77
C GLY A 211 3.34 -11.86 18.79
N HIS A 212 4.20 -12.44 19.61
CA HIS A 212 4.26 -13.90 19.76
C HIS A 212 2.88 -14.48 20.15
N ARG A 213 2.11 -13.73 20.92
CA ARG A 213 0.69 -13.96 21.25
C ARG A 213 0.04 -12.62 21.54
N GLU A 214 -1.29 -12.57 21.46
CA GLU A 214 -2.06 -11.42 21.95
C GLU A 214 -2.11 -11.46 23.50
N SER A 215 -0.96 -11.22 24.13
CA SER A 215 -0.78 -11.22 25.58
C SER A 215 -0.67 -9.79 26.14
N LYS A 216 -0.84 -9.63 27.45
CA LYS A 216 -0.59 -8.35 28.12
C LYS A 216 0.83 -7.85 27.86
N GLU A 217 1.81 -8.72 27.95
CA GLU A 217 3.23 -8.40 27.77
C GLU A 217 3.52 -7.87 26.38
N SER A 218 3.00 -8.53 25.33
CA SER A 218 3.18 -8.07 23.94
C SER A 218 2.56 -6.68 23.71
N TRP A 219 1.38 -6.43 24.27
CA TRP A 219 0.76 -5.10 24.21
C TRP A 219 1.52 -4.07 25.05
N LEU A 220 2.05 -4.43 26.22
CA LEU A 220 2.89 -3.53 27.03
C LEU A 220 4.14 -3.10 26.29
N ASP A 221 4.83 -4.03 25.66
CA ASP A 221 6.04 -3.73 24.90
C ASP A 221 5.75 -2.76 23.74
N LEU A 222 4.64 -2.97 23.00
CA LEU A 222 4.21 -2.08 21.95
C LEU A 222 3.85 -0.69 22.49
N LEU A 223 3.07 -0.59 23.57
CA LEU A 223 2.66 0.69 24.13
C LEU A 223 3.83 1.46 24.77
N ARG A 224 4.78 0.75 25.39
CA ARG A 224 6.03 1.32 25.90
C ARG A 224 6.90 1.87 24.79
N ASP A 225 6.99 1.15 23.64
CA ASP A 225 7.67 1.64 22.45
C ASP A 225 7.05 2.94 21.94
N LEU A 226 5.72 3.02 21.84
CA LEU A 226 5.03 4.26 21.46
C LEU A 226 5.37 5.41 22.39
N LYS A 227 5.37 5.18 23.70
CA LYS A 227 5.72 6.18 24.71
C LYS A 227 7.18 6.60 24.62
N SER A 228 8.10 5.65 24.41
CA SER A 228 9.53 5.95 24.24
C SER A 228 9.83 6.80 23.01
N ARG A 229 8.97 6.74 21.98
CA ARG A 229 9.02 7.58 20.78
C ARG A 229 8.30 8.93 20.92
N GLY A 230 7.94 9.31 22.15
CA GLY A 230 7.36 10.61 22.46
C GLY A 230 5.84 10.69 22.51
N LEU A 231 5.12 9.58 22.33
CA LEU A 231 3.66 9.55 22.47
C LEU A 231 3.26 9.51 23.95
N GLU A 232 3.42 10.65 24.65
CA GLU A 232 3.16 10.74 26.09
C GLU A 232 1.68 10.70 26.44
N VAL A 233 0.81 11.18 25.55
CA VAL A 233 -0.63 11.27 25.77
C VAL A 233 -1.34 10.21 24.93
N GLY A 234 -2.08 9.31 25.59
CA GLY A 234 -2.94 8.33 24.92
C GLY A 234 -4.15 8.97 24.23
N PRO A 235 -4.93 8.19 23.48
CA PRO A 235 -6.17 8.66 22.87
C PRO A 235 -7.22 8.94 23.93
N ARG A 236 -8.27 9.71 23.58
CA ARG A 236 -9.42 9.86 24.46
C ARG A 236 -10.20 8.57 24.61
N LEU A 237 -10.27 7.75 23.57
CA LEU A 237 -10.99 6.49 23.56
C LEU A 237 -10.21 5.44 22.74
N ALA A 238 -10.03 4.26 23.31
CA ALA A 238 -9.55 3.08 22.60
C ALA A 238 -10.70 2.10 22.36
N VAL A 239 -10.78 1.57 21.15
CA VAL A 239 -11.74 0.57 20.72
C VAL A 239 -10.97 -0.72 20.42
N GLY A 240 -11.29 -1.81 21.07
CA GLY A 240 -10.66 -3.11 20.87
C GLY A 240 -11.66 -4.25 20.98
N ASP A 241 -11.20 -5.46 20.73
CA ASP A 241 -11.99 -6.65 21.00
C ASP A 241 -12.09 -6.91 22.53
N GLY A 242 -12.53 -8.09 22.94
CA GLY A 242 -12.63 -8.44 24.35
C GLY A 242 -11.33 -8.95 24.97
N ALA A 243 -10.20 -8.92 24.28
CA ALA A 243 -8.93 -9.46 24.76
C ALA A 243 -8.43 -8.70 25.99
N LEU A 244 -8.36 -9.37 27.14
CA LEU A 244 -7.98 -8.77 28.40
C LEU A 244 -6.55 -8.21 28.40
N GLY A 245 -5.66 -8.76 27.58
CA GLY A 245 -4.26 -8.35 27.49
C GLY A 245 -4.09 -6.89 27.08
N PHE A 246 -4.79 -6.46 26.02
CA PHE A 246 -4.75 -5.07 25.56
C PHE A 246 -5.23 -4.08 26.63
N TRP A 247 -6.38 -4.37 27.25
CA TRP A 247 -6.96 -3.47 28.25
C TRP A 247 -6.08 -3.32 29.48
N ALA A 248 -5.49 -4.42 29.96
CA ALA A 248 -4.57 -4.37 31.11
C ALA A 248 -3.27 -3.60 30.78
N ALA A 249 -2.79 -3.69 29.56
CA ALA A 249 -1.62 -2.93 29.11
C ALA A 249 -1.95 -1.43 28.94
N LEU A 250 -3.13 -1.13 28.38
CA LEU A 250 -3.59 0.25 28.18
C LEU A 250 -3.72 0.98 29.53
N ASP A 251 -4.29 0.33 30.54
CA ASP A 251 -4.42 0.89 31.88
C ASP A 251 -3.09 1.24 32.54
N GLU A 252 -2.09 0.40 32.29
CA GLU A 252 -0.78 0.61 32.89
C GLU A 252 -0.04 1.79 32.21
N ILE A 253 -0.19 1.96 30.89
CA ILE A 253 0.59 2.94 30.13
C ILE A 253 -0.18 4.25 29.90
N TYR A 254 -1.50 4.16 29.65
CA TYR A 254 -2.39 5.31 29.36
C TYR A 254 -3.69 5.24 30.19
N PRO A 255 -3.63 5.37 31.51
CA PRO A 255 -4.79 5.17 32.41
C PRO A 255 -5.96 6.13 32.15
N GLU A 256 -5.70 7.30 31.57
CA GLU A 256 -6.74 8.30 31.27
C GLU A 256 -7.56 7.95 30.00
N THR A 257 -7.17 6.92 29.26
CA THR A 257 -7.84 6.53 28.02
C THR A 257 -9.15 5.80 28.31
N GLY A 258 -10.25 6.33 27.80
CA GLY A 258 -11.55 5.63 27.85
C GLY A 258 -11.51 4.32 27.03
N ARG A 259 -12.35 3.36 27.40
CA ARG A 259 -12.38 2.03 26.77
C ARG A 259 -13.73 1.77 26.15
N GLN A 260 -13.71 1.19 24.95
CA GLN A 260 -14.91 0.70 24.29
C GLN A 260 -14.63 -0.64 23.61
N ARG A 261 -15.48 -1.61 23.87
CA ARG A 261 -15.43 -2.87 23.13
C ARG A 261 -15.97 -2.70 21.72
N CYS A 262 -15.29 -3.30 20.75
CA CYS A 262 -15.67 -3.23 19.34
C CYS A 262 -17.05 -3.85 19.10
N TRP A 263 -17.98 -3.07 18.59
CA TRP A 263 -19.32 -3.54 18.26
C TRP A 263 -19.36 -4.65 17.21
N VAL A 264 -18.39 -4.64 16.26
CA VAL A 264 -18.28 -5.70 15.26
C VAL A 264 -17.96 -7.04 15.90
N HIS A 265 -16.91 -7.11 16.75
CA HIS A 265 -16.56 -8.32 17.48
C HIS A 265 -17.66 -8.75 18.45
N LYS A 266 -18.27 -7.79 19.15
CA LYS A 266 -19.38 -8.09 20.06
C LYS A 266 -20.59 -8.66 19.33
N THR A 267 -20.96 -8.09 18.18
CA THR A 267 -22.02 -8.61 17.33
C THR A 267 -21.70 -10.02 16.87
N ALA A 268 -20.48 -10.25 16.38
CA ALA A 268 -20.05 -11.58 15.94
C ALA A 268 -20.17 -12.61 17.06
N ASN A 269 -19.73 -12.27 18.27
CA ASN A 269 -19.81 -13.15 19.45
C ASN A 269 -21.26 -13.50 19.78
N VAL A 270 -22.16 -12.51 19.79
CA VAL A 270 -23.61 -12.75 20.01
C VAL A 270 -24.21 -13.62 18.92
N LEU A 271 -23.90 -13.33 17.65
CA LEU A 271 -24.44 -14.10 16.51
C LEU A 271 -23.92 -15.54 16.51
N ASN A 272 -22.63 -15.76 16.79
CA ASN A 272 -22.04 -17.10 16.88
C ASN A 272 -22.69 -17.96 17.97
N ALA A 273 -23.26 -17.31 18.98
CA ALA A 273 -24.00 -17.96 20.03
C ALA A 273 -25.46 -18.30 19.61
N LEU A 274 -25.95 -17.87 18.46
CA LEU A 274 -27.33 -18.10 17.99
C LEU A 274 -27.36 -19.06 16.80
N PRO A 275 -28.44 -19.85 16.63
CA PRO A 275 -28.67 -20.63 15.42
C PRO A 275 -28.68 -19.76 14.17
N LYS A 276 -28.16 -20.28 13.06
CA LYS A 276 -28.04 -19.53 11.79
C LYS A 276 -29.36 -18.89 11.34
N SER A 277 -30.47 -19.56 11.55
CA SER A 277 -31.84 -19.07 11.21
C SER A 277 -32.24 -17.80 11.97
N LEU A 278 -31.66 -17.55 13.14
CA LEU A 278 -31.98 -16.39 13.97
C LEU A 278 -30.97 -15.23 13.79
N GLN A 279 -29.80 -15.50 13.22
CA GLN A 279 -28.70 -14.53 13.15
C GLN A 279 -29.07 -13.25 12.40
N ALA A 280 -29.77 -13.35 11.26
CA ALA A 280 -30.18 -12.17 10.49
C ALA A 280 -31.09 -11.22 11.29
N LYS A 281 -32.08 -11.79 12.01
CA LYS A 281 -32.99 -11.02 12.85
C LYS A 281 -32.27 -10.43 14.06
N ALA A 282 -31.42 -11.21 14.70
CA ALA A 282 -30.62 -10.75 15.84
C ALA A 282 -29.66 -9.61 15.45
N LYS A 283 -29.00 -9.71 14.29
CA LYS A 283 -28.12 -8.66 13.74
C LYS A 283 -28.88 -7.35 13.55
N ALA A 284 -30.08 -7.39 12.97
CA ALA A 284 -30.91 -6.20 12.78
C ALA A 284 -31.29 -5.55 14.13
N GLN A 285 -31.69 -6.34 15.12
CA GLN A 285 -32.02 -5.83 16.45
C GLN A 285 -30.82 -5.30 17.21
N LEU A 286 -29.64 -5.92 17.09
CA LEU A 286 -28.40 -5.38 17.63
C LEU A 286 -28.05 -4.04 16.98
N HIS A 287 -28.25 -3.90 15.68
CA HIS A 287 -28.04 -2.64 14.95
C HIS A 287 -28.94 -1.50 15.50
N GLU A 288 -30.19 -1.79 15.89
CA GLU A 288 -31.07 -0.82 16.50
C GLU A 288 -30.50 -0.25 17.82
N ILE A 289 -29.74 -1.03 18.58
CA ILE A 289 -29.13 -0.59 19.86
C ILE A 289 -28.10 0.50 19.61
N TRP A 290 -27.08 0.23 18.75
CA TRP A 290 -26.00 1.21 18.58
C TRP A 290 -26.31 2.33 17.59
N MET A 291 -27.37 2.21 16.79
CA MET A 291 -27.87 3.28 15.92
C MET A 291 -29.00 4.09 16.57
N ALA A 292 -29.32 3.78 17.82
CA ALA A 292 -30.37 4.53 18.53
C ALA A 292 -30.02 6.01 18.67
N PRO A 293 -30.96 6.93 18.43
CA PRO A 293 -30.70 8.37 18.48
C PRO A 293 -30.48 8.89 19.90
N THR A 294 -30.91 8.17 20.93
CA THR A 294 -30.76 8.54 22.34
C THR A 294 -30.43 7.35 23.20
N ARG A 295 -29.86 7.61 24.39
CA ARG A 295 -29.57 6.56 25.37
C ARG A 295 -30.83 5.80 25.80
N CYS A 296 -31.96 6.49 26.01
CA CYS A 296 -33.23 5.82 26.33
C CYS A 296 -33.67 4.87 25.24
N ALA A 297 -33.64 5.29 23.97
CA ALA A 297 -33.98 4.44 22.85
C ALA A 297 -33.04 3.24 22.70
N ALA A 298 -31.75 3.40 23.03
CA ALA A 298 -30.79 2.31 23.05
C ALA A 298 -31.12 1.29 24.16
N ILE A 299 -31.45 1.75 25.37
CA ILE A 299 -31.88 0.91 26.48
C ILE A 299 -33.16 0.13 26.14
N ASP A 300 -34.14 0.78 25.53
CA ASP A 300 -35.39 0.13 25.12
C ASP A 300 -35.13 -0.93 24.04
N ALA A 301 -34.28 -0.64 23.05
CA ALA A 301 -33.88 -1.60 22.04
C ALA A 301 -33.12 -2.79 22.66
N PHE A 302 -32.22 -2.54 23.60
CA PHE A 302 -31.54 -3.59 24.36
C PHE A 302 -32.51 -4.47 25.15
N ASN A 303 -33.44 -3.88 25.89
CA ASN A 303 -34.44 -4.63 26.67
C ASN A 303 -35.31 -5.52 25.76
N ARG A 304 -35.72 -5.01 24.59
CA ARG A 304 -36.46 -5.81 23.58
C ARG A 304 -35.61 -6.97 23.09
N PHE A 305 -34.32 -6.75 22.81
CA PHE A 305 -33.40 -7.81 22.40
C PHE A 305 -33.28 -8.88 23.48
N VAL A 306 -33.05 -8.51 24.73
CA VAL A 306 -32.94 -9.44 25.86
C VAL A 306 -34.22 -10.25 26.02
N GLN A 307 -35.40 -9.63 26.02
CA GLN A 307 -36.68 -10.33 26.09
C GLN A 307 -36.88 -11.35 24.99
N THR A 308 -36.44 -11.01 23.74
CA THR A 308 -36.58 -11.90 22.59
C THR A 308 -35.72 -13.16 22.70
N TYR A 309 -34.53 -13.07 23.30
CA TYR A 309 -33.56 -14.17 23.29
C TYR A 309 -33.32 -14.79 24.67
N ARG A 310 -33.79 -14.17 25.77
CA ARG A 310 -33.64 -14.68 27.15
C ARG A 310 -34.17 -16.11 27.36
N ALA A 311 -35.31 -16.43 26.73
CA ALA A 311 -35.92 -17.75 26.84
C ALA A 311 -35.17 -18.86 26.05
N LYS A 312 -34.13 -18.50 25.28
CA LYS A 312 -33.44 -19.43 24.39
C LYS A 312 -31.98 -19.70 24.78
N ARG A 313 -31.44 -19.04 25.84
CA ARG A 313 -30.04 -19.27 26.27
C ARG A 313 -29.76 -18.88 27.73
N SER A 314 -28.69 -19.52 28.28
CA SER A 314 -28.23 -19.39 29.68
C SER A 314 -27.70 -17.99 30.02
N GLU A 315 -27.67 -17.66 31.31
CA GLU A 315 -27.38 -16.35 31.89
C GLU A 315 -26.01 -15.71 31.55
N GLU A 316 -25.02 -16.48 31.15
CA GLU A 316 -23.67 -15.97 30.80
C GLU A 316 -23.62 -14.94 29.69
N HIS A 317 -24.48 -15.06 28.68
CA HIS A 317 -24.47 -14.14 27.53
C HIS A 317 -25.22 -12.83 27.72
N THR A 318 -26.05 -12.75 28.74
CA THR A 318 -26.82 -11.56 29.12
C THR A 318 -25.97 -10.58 29.89
N SER A 319 -25.08 -11.07 30.77
CA SER A 319 -24.14 -10.26 31.56
C SER A 319 -23.11 -9.54 30.72
N GLU A 320 -22.69 -10.13 29.60
CA GLU A 320 -21.72 -9.51 28.69
C GLU A 320 -22.28 -8.28 27.95
N LEU A 321 -23.58 -8.27 27.58
CA LEU A 321 -24.20 -7.11 26.97
C LEU A 321 -24.42 -5.97 27.98
N GLN A 322 -24.66 -6.31 29.24
CA GLN A 322 -24.90 -5.34 30.30
C GLN A 322 -23.63 -4.51 30.64
N SER A 323 -22.45 -5.14 30.64
CA SER A 323 -21.18 -4.47 30.93
C SER A 323 -20.83 -3.32 29.94
N HIS A 324 -21.52 -3.21 28.80
CA HIS A 324 -21.30 -2.15 27.83
C HIS A 324 -22.15 -0.91 28.03
N MET A 325 -23.23 -1.00 28.75
CA MET A 325 -24.13 0.12 28.99
C MET A 325 -23.70 0.96 30.20
N ASP A 326 -22.82 0.43 31.02
CA ASP A 326 -22.30 1.09 32.22
C ASP A 326 -21.11 2.03 31.95
N ILE A 327 -20.68 2.12 30.66
CA ILE A 327 -19.55 2.95 30.22
C ILE A 327 -20.05 4.07 29.30
N SER A 328 -20.94 4.91 29.79
CA SER A 328 -21.31 6.14 29.07
C SER A 328 -21.55 7.29 30.03
#